data_430c24cdbd533365059781f957ad1a95
#
_entry.id   430c24cdbd533365059781f957ad1a95
#
_cell.length_a   1.000
_cell.length_b   1.000
_cell.length_c   1.000
_cell.angle_alpha   90.00
_cell.angle_beta   90.00
_cell.angle_gamma   90.00
#
_symmetry.space_group_name_H-M   'P 1'
#
loop_
_entity.id
_entity.type
_entity.pdbx_description
1 polymer ?
#
loop_
_entity_poly.entity_id
_entity_poly.type
_entity_poly.pdbx_seq_one_letter_code
_entity_poly.pdbx_strand_id
1 'polypeptide(L)'
;MNTECGIINSKEVVLYLCEICRSVLICIFLYVTVMFDKTSSDKFVIFAEAGTGEIYKVPLEVPETPCYPVEISTNISSPVAVDYDPVEGKIYWSDVTLELVARAFPNGSSVYVIAYNNVTNPEGLAVDYIGRNIYWTDQANNRIEVAKMDGSSRRSLITSNIEKPRAILLDIGER
;
A
#
# COMPACT_ATOMS: atom_id res chain seq x y z
N MET A 1 -25.32 1.19 8.93
CA MET A 1 -24.54 0.72 10.10
C MET A 1 -23.41 1.69 10.27
N ASN A 2 -23.35 2.39 11.40
CA ASN A 2 -22.24 3.32 11.68
C ASN A 2 -21.00 2.49 12.04
N THR A 3 -19.97 2.57 11.23
CA THR A 3 -18.66 1.98 11.53
C THR A 3 -17.90 2.96 12.42
N GLU A 4 -17.81 2.68 13.70
CA GLU A 4 -16.97 3.44 14.63
C GLU A 4 -15.52 2.96 14.52
N CYS A 5 -14.60 3.88 14.25
CA CYS A 5 -13.17 3.63 14.30
C CYS A 5 -12.65 3.92 15.70
N GLY A 6 -12.13 2.93 16.40
CA GLY A 6 -11.51 3.09 17.72
C GLY A 6 -10.01 3.41 17.61
N ILE A 7 -9.55 4.38 18.41
CA ILE A 7 -8.13 4.78 18.51
C ILE A 7 -7.47 3.98 19.64
N ILE A 8 -6.41 3.25 19.36
CA ILE A 8 -5.50 2.72 20.38
C ILE A 8 -4.23 3.58 20.38
N ASN A 9 -4.05 4.38 21.44
CA ASN A 9 -2.91 5.26 21.56
C ASN A 9 -1.78 4.56 22.31
N SER A 10 -0.73 4.15 21.59
CA SER A 10 0.59 3.94 22.17
C SER A 10 1.55 4.92 21.51
N LYS A 11 2.54 5.44 22.23
CA LYS A 11 3.34 6.63 21.88
C LYS A 11 4.09 6.58 20.54
N GLU A 12 4.03 5.48 19.79
CA GLU A 12 4.80 5.31 18.53
C GLU A 12 4.02 4.62 17.40
N VAL A 13 2.84 4.03 17.67
CA VAL A 13 2.03 3.39 16.63
C VAL A 13 0.55 3.68 16.90
N VAL A 14 -0.09 4.41 16.01
CA VAL A 14 -1.54 4.63 16.04
C VAL A 14 -2.18 3.55 15.17
N LEU A 15 -2.80 2.56 15.81
CA LEU A 15 -3.59 1.55 15.12
C LEU A 15 -5.06 1.98 15.13
N TYR A 16 -5.59 2.35 13.97
CA TYR A 16 -7.01 2.48 13.75
C TYR A 16 -7.58 1.09 13.44
N LEU A 17 -8.29 0.51 14.40
CA LEU A 17 -9.08 -0.69 14.13
C LEU A 17 -10.51 -0.25 13.78
N CYS A 18 -10.87 -0.38 12.53
CA CYS A 18 -12.26 -0.28 12.12
C CYS A 18 -13.03 -1.47 12.72
N GLU A 19 -14.27 -1.26 13.21
CA GLU A 19 -15.08 -2.36 13.77
C GLU A 19 -15.37 -3.50 12.78
N ILE A 20 -15.21 -3.24 11.48
CA ILE A 20 -15.25 -4.29 10.45
C ILE A 20 -14.20 -5.37 10.71
N CYS A 21 -13.03 -4.99 11.24
CA CYS A 21 -11.97 -5.94 11.62
C CYS A 21 -12.28 -6.77 12.87
N ARG A 22 -13.28 -6.40 13.69
CA ARG A 22 -13.64 -7.15 14.91
C ARG A 22 -14.47 -8.40 14.65
N SER A 23 -15.21 -8.46 13.56
CA SER A 23 -16.12 -9.59 13.27
C SER A 23 -15.47 -10.70 12.45
N VAL A 24 -14.27 -10.51 11.93
CA VAL A 24 -13.53 -11.54 11.19
C VAL A 24 -12.25 -11.85 11.95
N LEU A 25 -12.28 -12.91 12.74
CA LEU A 25 -11.13 -13.46 13.48
C LEU A 25 -10.18 -14.20 12.52
N ILE A 26 -9.77 -13.52 11.45
CA ILE A 26 -8.75 -13.98 10.52
C ILE A 26 -7.64 -12.96 10.61
N CYS A 27 -6.46 -13.39 11.09
CA CYS A 27 -5.24 -12.61 11.00
C CYS A 27 -4.89 -12.37 9.52
N ILE A 28 -5.59 -11.47 8.87
CA ILE A 28 -5.21 -10.92 7.59
C ILE A 28 -4.11 -9.91 7.91
N PHE A 29 -2.94 -10.08 7.33
CA PHE A 29 -1.81 -9.18 7.49
C PHE A 29 -2.22 -7.80 7.00
N LEU A 30 -2.54 -6.93 7.94
CA LEU A 30 -2.86 -5.53 7.66
C LEU A 30 -1.52 -4.79 7.51
N TYR A 31 -1.13 -4.48 6.28
CA TYR A 31 -0.02 -3.56 6.06
C TYR A 31 -0.54 -2.14 6.27
N VAL A 32 -0.25 -1.59 7.45
CA VAL A 32 -0.58 -0.20 7.78
C VAL A 32 0.65 0.65 7.55
N THR A 33 0.56 1.57 6.62
CA THR A 33 1.60 2.58 6.40
C THR A 33 1.09 3.94 6.88
N VAL A 34 1.77 4.51 7.88
CA VAL A 34 1.45 5.86 8.37
C VAL A 34 2.15 6.88 7.49
N MET A 35 1.40 7.75 6.87
CA MET A 35 1.89 8.71 5.88
C MET A 35 1.78 10.15 6.34
N PHE A 36 2.79 10.94 5.99
CA PHE A 36 2.80 12.38 6.18
C PHE A 36 2.85 13.05 4.82
N ASP A 37 1.83 13.79 4.46
CA ASP A 37 1.92 14.68 3.31
C ASP A 37 2.77 15.90 3.68
N LYS A 38 3.92 16.06 3.03
CA LYS A 38 4.81 17.21 3.28
C LYS A 38 4.25 18.53 2.75
N THR A 39 3.26 18.48 1.87
CA THR A 39 2.66 19.67 1.24
C THR A 39 1.34 20.08 1.89
N SER A 40 0.70 19.19 2.64
CA SER A 40 -0.50 19.41 3.43
C SER A 40 -0.19 19.17 4.91
N SER A 41 -0.85 19.89 5.80
CA SER A 41 -0.85 19.57 7.24
C SER A 41 -1.55 18.25 7.55
N ASP A 42 -2.19 17.63 6.56
CA ASP A 42 -3.05 16.48 6.73
C ASP A 42 -2.23 15.20 6.93
N LYS A 43 -2.35 14.64 8.10
CA LYS A 43 -1.83 13.31 8.42
C LYS A 43 -2.90 12.27 8.18
N PHE A 44 -2.55 11.17 7.56
CA PHE A 44 -3.47 10.08 7.30
C PHE A 44 -2.78 8.72 7.35
N VAL A 45 -3.59 7.68 7.53
CA VAL A 45 -3.19 6.28 7.37
C VAL A 45 -3.79 5.77 6.06
N ILE A 46 -3.00 5.02 5.30
CA ILE A 46 -3.50 4.22 4.18
C ILE A 46 -3.29 2.75 4.52
N PHE A 47 -4.29 1.94 4.23
CA PHE A 47 -4.17 0.49 4.33
C PHE A 47 -4.98 -0.22 3.24
N ALA A 48 -4.53 -1.42 2.88
CA ALA A 48 -5.20 -2.29 1.93
C ALA A 48 -5.93 -3.41 2.68
N GLU A 49 -7.13 -3.74 2.24
CA GLU A 49 -7.95 -4.84 2.77
C GLU A 49 -8.27 -5.82 1.64
N ALA A 50 -7.54 -6.95 1.63
CA ALA A 50 -7.60 -7.92 0.55
C ALA A 50 -8.95 -8.68 0.50
N GLY A 51 -9.65 -8.80 1.62
CA GLY A 51 -10.93 -9.52 1.71
C GLY A 51 -12.08 -8.76 1.06
N THR A 52 -12.12 -7.44 1.21
CA THR A 52 -13.10 -6.58 0.54
C THR A 52 -12.64 -6.10 -0.83
N GLY A 53 -11.34 -6.18 -1.12
CA GLY A 53 -10.76 -5.65 -2.34
C GLY A 53 -10.65 -4.12 -2.34
N GLU A 54 -10.42 -3.51 -1.19
CA GLU A 54 -10.48 -2.06 -1.04
C GLU A 54 -9.19 -1.49 -0.45
N ILE A 55 -8.91 -0.23 -0.77
CA ILE A 55 -7.87 0.57 -0.14
C ILE A 55 -8.55 1.71 0.60
N TYR A 56 -8.17 1.91 1.86
CA TYR A 56 -8.75 2.93 2.73
C TYR A 56 -7.77 4.06 3.02
N LYS A 57 -8.28 5.27 3.09
CA LYS A 57 -7.56 6.45 3.58
C LYS A 57 -8.30 7.02 4.79
N VAL A 58 -7.60 7.14 5.92
CA VAL A 58 -8.18 7.61 7.19
C VAL A 58 -7.40 8.83 7.68
N PRO A 59 -8.02 10.01 7.79
CA PRO A 59 -7.40 11.19 8.38
C PRO A 59 -7.08 10.94 9.86
N LEU A 60 -5.91 11.41 10.33
CA LEU A 60 -5.49 11.25 11.73
C LEU A 60 -5.99 12.37 12.64
N GLU A 61 -6.40 13.50 12.09
CA GLU A 61 -6.70 14.71 12.89
C GLU A 61 -8.18 14.85 13.30
N VAL A 62 -9.04 13.95 12.83
CA VAL A 62 -10.48 13.98 13.18
C VAL A 62 -10.86 12.67 13.87
N PRO A 63 -11.04 12.67 15.21
CA PRO A 63 -11.17 11.45 16.03
C PRO A 63 -12.38 10.55 15.72
N GLU A 64 -13.37 11.00 14.97
CA GLU A 64 -14.61 10.27 14.70
C GLU A 64 -14.95 10.22 13.19
N THR A 65 -13.94 10.38 12.32
CA THR A 65 -14.19 10.31 10.88
C THR A 65 -14.41 8.86 10.47
N PRO A 66 -15.51 8.53 9.80
CA PRO A 66 -15.70 7.19 9.24
C PRO A 66 -14.57 6.86 8.25
N CYS A 67 -14.14 5.59 8.23
CA CYS A 67 -13.23 5.11 7.21
C CYS A 67 -13.99 5.00 5.88
N TYR A 68 -13.51 5.68 4.86
CA TYR A 68 -14.04 5.54 3.51
C TYR A 68 -13.03 4.85 2.59
N PRO A 69 -13.48 3.92 1.75
CA PRO A 69 -12.60 3.38 0.73
C PRO A 69 -12.20 4.47 -0.27
N VAL A 70 -11.00 4.36 -0.80
CA VAL A 70 -10.56 5.14 -1.94
C VAL A 70 -11.29 4.60 -3.17
N GLU A 71 -12.15 5.40 -3.78
CA GLU A 71 -12.88 5.02 -4.98
C GLU A 71 -11.95 4.96 -6.20
N ILE A 72 -11.27 3.83 -6.38
CA ILE A 72 -10.41 3.60 -7.53
C ILE A 72 -11.29 3.37 -8.77
N SER A 73 -11.03 4.10 -9.84
CA SER A 73 -11.83 4.07 -11.07
C SER A 73 -11.67 2.79 -11.93
N THR A 74 -10.88 1.85 -11.48
CA THR A 74 -10.69 0.53 -12.11
C THR A 74 -10.85 -0.57 -11.06
N ASN A 75 -11.02 -1.83 -11.52
CA ASN A 75 -11.12 -2.96 -10.61
C ASN A 75 -9.85 -3.08 -9.76
N ILE A 76 -10.03 -3.13 -8.45
CA ILE A 76 -9.11 -3.71 -7.48
C ILE A 76 -9.75 -5.02 -7.04
N SER A 77 -8.96 -6.06 -6.83
CA SER A 77 -9.49 -7.39 -6.44
C SER A 77 -8.97 -7.85 -5.10
N SER A 78 -7.66 -7.93 -4.93
CA SER A 78 -7.03 -8.33 -3.67
C SER A 78 -5.77 -7.51 -3.44
N PRO A 79 -5.91 -6.23 -3.06
CA PRO A 79 -4.77 -5.39 -2.74
C PRO A 79 -4.15 -5.86 -1.43
N VAL A 80 -2.84 -6.12 -1.41
CA VAL A 80 -2.15 -6.68 -0.24
C VAL A 80 -1.07 -5.76 0.33
N ALA A 81 -0.49 -4.91 -0.48
CA ALA A 81 0.45 -3.90 -0.03
C ALA A 81 0.10 -2.54 -0.62
N VAL A 82 0.29 -1.49 0.17
CA VAL A 82 0.06 -0.11 -0.24
C VAL A 82 1.16 0.78 0.34
N ASP A 83 1.61 1.75 -0.44
CA ASP A 83 2.55 2.78 -0.03
C ASP A 83 2.24 4.11 -0.71
N TYR A 84 2.89 5.18 -0.31
CA TYR A 84 2.57 6.54 -0.74
C TYR A 84 3.81 7.31 -1.17
N ASP A 85 3.68 8.04 -2.27
CA ASP A 85 4.66 9.03 -2.71
C ASP A 85 4.24 10.44 -2.27
N PRO A 86 4.90 11.03 -1.28
CA PRO A 86 4.57 12.38 -0.81
C PRO A 86 4.99 13.49 -1.79
N VAL A 87 5.76 13.17 -2.82
CA VAL A 87 6.21 14.15 -3.83
C VAL A 87 5.14 14.37 -4.90
N GLU A 88 4.57 13.29 -5.42
CA GLU A 88 3.49 13.36 -6.41
C GLU A 88 2.09 13.26 -5.78
N GLY A 89 2.00 12.96 -4.48
CA GLY A 89 0.72 12.76 -3.79
C GLY A 89 -0.03 11.52 -4.26
N LYS A 90 0.67 10.46 -4.65
CA LYS A 90 0.07 9.24 -5.21
C LYS A 90 0.20 8.05 -4.27
N ILE A 91 -0.83 7.22 -4.25
CA ILE A 91 -0.80 5.89 -3.65
C ILE A 91 -0.32 4.87 -4.67
N TYR A 92 0.38 3.85 -4.20
CA TYR A 92 0.87 2.70 -4.96
C TYR A 92 0.39 1.44 -4.27
N TRP A 93 -0.04 0.42 -5.02
CA TRP A 93 -0.48 -0.85 -4.45
C TRP A 93 -0.07 -2.03 -5.31
N SER A 94 0.00 -3.19 -4.68
CA SER A 94 0.10 -4.49 -5.34
C SER A 94 -1.21 -5.24 -5.19
N ASP A 95 -1.62 -5.97 -6.24
CA ASP A 95 -2.82 -6.80 -6.25
C ASP A 95 -2.44 -8.22 -6.64
N VAL A 96 -2.66 -9.18 -5.74
CA VAL A 96 -2.23 -10.57 -5.94
C VAL A 96 -3.17 -11.34 -6.85
N THR A 97 -4.44 -10.96 -6.96
CA THR A 97 -5.39 -11.59 -7.87
C THR A 97 -5.28 -11.07 -9.29
N LEU A 98 -5.07 -9.76 -9.44
CA LEU A 98 -4.88 -9.14 -10.75
C LEU A 98 -3.43 -9.24 -11.23
N GLU A 99 -2.52 -9.71 -10.37
CA GLU A 99 -1.09 -9.91 -10.67
C GLU A 99 -0.43 -8.63 -11.22
N LEU A 100 -0.64 -7.51 -10.52
CA LEU A 100 -0.16 -6.21 -10.95
C LEU A 100 0.34 -5.33 -9.79
N VAL A 101 1.13 -4.33 -10.19
CA VAL A 101 1.47 -3.17 -9.37
C VAL A 101 0.93 -1.94 -10.06
N ALA A 102 0.23 -1.08 -9.34
CA ALA A 102 -0.41 0.11 -9.89
C ALA A 102 -0.29 1.33 -8.98
N ARG A 103 -0.70 2.49 -9.48
CA ARG A 103 -0.75 3.76 -8.75
C ARG A 103 -1.96 4.58 -9.13
N ALA A 104 -2.39 5.47 -8.25
CA ALA A 104 -3.44 6.46 -8.48
C ALA A 104 -3.28 7.66 -7.54
N PHE A 105 -4.07 8.70 -7.73
CA PHE A 105 -4.27 9.67 -6.65
C PHE A 105 -5.16 9.10 -5.54
N PRO A 106 -5.07 9.62 -4.29
CA PRO A 106 -5.88 9.16 -3.17
C PRO A 106 -7.38 9.42 -3.30
N ASN A 107 -7.81 10.13 -4.34
CA ASN A 107 -9.21 10.26 -4.74
C ASN A 107 -9.64 9.25 -5.81
N GLY A 108 -8.79 8.27 -6.10
CA GLY A 108 -9.02 7.21 -7.08
C GLY A 108 -8.82 7.60 -8.54
N SER A 109 -8.48 8.83 -8.83
CA SER A 109 -8.26 9.28 -10.21
C SER A 109 -6.86 8.94 -10.74
N SER A 110 -6.71 8.99 -12.08
CA SER A 110 -5.43 8.78 -12.77
C SER A 110 -4.75 7.45 -12.45
N VAL A 111 -5.53 6.38 -12.50
CA VAL A 111 -4.99 5.03 -12.31
C VAL A 111 -4.04 4.68 -13.44
N TYR A 112 -2.88 4.14 -13.07
CA TYR A 112 -1.85 3.69 -14.00
C TYR A 112 -1.23 2.37 -13.52
N VAL A 113 -1.21 1.37 -14.40
CA VAL A 113 -0.57 0.07 -14.12
C VAL A 113 0.93 0.20 -14.41
N ILE A 114 1.75 -0.02 -13.39
CA ILE A 114 3.21 0.06 -13.44
C ILE A 114 3.81 -1.22 -13.99
N ALA A 115 3.32 -2.36 -13.51
CA ALA A 115 3.80 -3.67 -13.90
C ALA A 115 2.66 -4.70 -13.84
N TYR A 116 2.56 -5.57 -14.86
CA TYR A 116 1.62 -6.70 -14.89
C TYR A 116 2.22 -7.93 -15.61
N ASN A 117 3.05 -7.73 -16.64
CA ASN A 117 3.66 -8.83 -17.35
C ASN A 117 4.67 -9.55 -16.45
N ASN A 118 4.52 -10.87 -16.30
CA ASN A 118 5.41 -11.69 -15.49
C ASN A 118 5.53 -11.13 -14.04
N VAL A 119 4.42 -10.69 -13.48
CA VAL A 119 4.21 -10.42 -12.06
C VAL A 119 3.33 -11.55 -11.56
N THR A 120 3.74 -12.23 -10.48
CA THR A 120 2.94 -13.35 -9.94
C THR A 120 2.99 -13.32 -8.42
N ASN A 121 1.87 -13.03 -7.80
CA ASN A 121 1.73 -12.89 -6.37
C ASN A 121 2.63 -11.79 -5.76
N PRO A 122 2.44 -10.51 -6.14
CA PRO A 122 3.19 -9.38 -5.61
C PRO A 122 2.68 -9.04 -4.20
N GLU A 123 3.37 -9.53 -3.15
CA GLU A 123 2.90 -9.44 -1.77
C GLU A 123 3.43 -8.22 -1.01
N GLY A 124 4.59 -7.72 -1.33
CA GLY A 124 5.17 -6.55 -0.67
C GLY A 124 5.51 -5.44 -1.67
N LEU A 125 5.39 -4.19 -1.23
CA LEU A 125 5.67 -3.03 -2.05
C LEU A 125 6.27 -1.92 -1.18
N ALA A 126 7.24 -1.17 -1.73
CA ALA A 126 7.84 -0.02 -1.07
C ALA A 126 8.24 1.05 -2.08
N VAL A 127 7.94 2.30 -1.76
CA VAL A 127 8.19 3.49 -2.60
C VAL A 127 9.42 4.24 -2.12
N ASP A 128 10.45 4.33 -2.96
CA ASP A 128 11.58 5.25 -2.78
C ASP A 128 11.25 6.59 -3.44
N TYR A 129 10.56 7.45 -2.71
CA TYR A 129 10.17 8.76 -3.22
C TYR A 129 11.36 9.71 -3.43
N ILE A 130 12.54 9.45 -2.81
CA ILE A 130 13.77 10.22 -3.02
C ILE A 130 14.47 9.78 -4.30
N GLY A 131 14.74 8.47 -4.45
CA GLY A 131 15.38 7.88 -5.63
C GLY A 131 14.45 7.70 -6.83
N ARG A 132 13.15 7.98 -6.65
CA ARG A 132 12.10 7.84 -7.67
C ARG A 132 12.00 6.43 -8.23
N ASN A 133 12.03 5.42 -7.33
CA ASN A 133 11.90 4.02 -7.67
C ASN A 133 10.76 3.39 -6.86
N ILE A 134 10.26 2.28 -7.37
CA ILE A 134 9.32 1.40 -6.68
C ILE A 134 9.90 -0.01 -6.63
N TYR A 135 9.80 -0.65 -5.50
CA TYR A 135 10.27 -2.01 -5.25
C TYR A 135 9.07 -2.88 -4.88
N TRP A 136 9.08 -4.12 -5.34
CA TRP A 136 8.09 -5.11 -4.91
C TRP A 136 8.68 -6.49 -4.83
N THR A 137 8.11 -7.31 -3.96
CA THR A 137 8.40 -8.74 -3.88
C THR A 137 7.46 -9.48 -4.81
N ASP A 138 7.98 -10.40 -5.58
CA ASP A 138 7.22 -11.33 -6.42
C ASP A 138 7.37 -12.72 -5.80
N GLN A 139 6.43 -13.09 -4.92
CA GLN A 139 6.52 -14.25 -4.05
C GLN A 139 6.63 -15.56 -4.84
N ALA A 140 5.79 -15.73 -5.85
CA ALA A 140 5.75 -16.97 -6.63
C ALA A 140 6.99 -17.15 -7.52
N ASN A 141 7.60 -16.03 -7.95
CA ASN A 141 8.82 -16.06 -8.75
C ASN A 141 10.10 -15.96 -7.91
N ASN A 142 10.00 -15.95 -6.58
CA ASN A 142 11.14 -15.90 -5.65
C ASN A 142 12.12 -14.78 -5.98
N ARG A 143 11.63 -13.54 -6.15
CA ARG A 143 12.47 -12.40 -6.51
C ARG A 143 11.98 -11.09 -5.91
N ILE A 144 12.87 -10.10 -5.91
CA ILE A 144 12.57 -8.70 -5.66
C ILE A 144 12.82 -7.94 -6.96
N GLU A 145 11.87 -7.14 -7.36
CA GLU A 145 11.94 -6.30 -8.55
C GLU A 145 11.99 -4.81 -8.20
N VAL A 146 12.51 -4.03 -9.11
CA VAL A 146 12.57 -2.57 -9.04
C VAL A 146 12.21 -1.99 -10.41
N ALA A 147 11.51 -0.85 -10.39
CA ALA A 147 11.26 -0.04 -11.57
C ALA A 147 11.33 1.45 -11.22
N LYS A 148 11.34 2.31 -12.21
CA LYS A 148 10.99 3.72 -12.02
C LYS A 148 9.51 3.83 -11.65
N MET A 149 9.12 4.92 -11.01
CA MET A 149 7.74 5.13 -10.56
C MET A 149 6.73 5.21 -11.71
N ASP A 150 7.18 5.38 -12.95
CA ASP A 150 6.40 5.30 -14.19
C ASP A 150 6.39 3.90 -14.81
N GLY A 151 7.02 2.91 -14.17
CA GLY A 151 7.16 1.53 -14.67
C GLY A 151 8.33 1.31 -15.62
N SER A 152 9.03 2.34 -16.04
CA SER A 152 10.19 2.20 -16.92
C SER A 152 11.39 1.58 -16.18
N SER A 153 12.37 1.07 -16.95
CA SER A 153 13.61 0.49 -16.40
C SER A 153 13.39 -0.66 -15.40
N ARG A 154 12.28 -1.38 -15.53
CA ARG A 154 11.98 -2.54 -14.68
C ARG A 154 13.04 -3.61 -14.83
N ARG A 155 13.49 -4.16 -13.70
CA ARG A 155 14.44 -5.27 -13.63
C ARG A 155 14.32 -6.04 -12.32
N SER A 156 14.72 -7.30 -12.33
CA SER A 156 14.92 -8.07 -11.10
C SER A 156 16.18 -7.58 -10.38
N LEU A 157 16.04 -7.31 -9.09
CA LEU A 157 17.13 -6.85 -8.22
C LEU A 157 17.77 -8.02 -7.49
N ILE A 158 16.95 -8.93 -6.96
CA ILE A 158 17.37 -10.14 -6.24
C ILE A 158 16.62 -11.33 -6.83
N THR A 159 17.35 -12.39 -7.22
CA THR A 159 16.78 -13.60 -7.84
C THR A 159 17.35 -14.90 -7.27
N SER A 160 18.24 -14.80 -6.29
CA SER A 160 18.88 -15.97 -5.67
C SER A 160 18.93 -15.83 -4.16
N ASN A 161 18.98 -16.97 -3.47
CA ASN A 161 19.01 -17.03 -2.00
C ASN A 161 17.83 -16.35 -1.31
N ILE A 162 16.69 -16.30 -1.97
CA ILE A 162 15.45 -15.76 -1.45
C ILE A 162 14.31 -16.72 -1.80
N GLU A 163 13.46 -17.01 -0.82
CA GLU A 163 12.34 -17.92 -0.99
C GLU A 163 11.08 -17.25 -0.44
N LYS A 164 10.05 -17.20 -1.27
CA LYS A 164 8.73 -16.64 -0.96
C LYS A 164 8.80 -15.31 -0.22
N PRO A 165 9.49 -14.29 -0.80
CA PRO A 165 9.58 -12.98 -0.17
C PRO A 165 8.19 -12.36 -0.06
N ARG A 166 7.91 -11.70 1.08
CA ARG A 166 6.63 -11.06 1.36
C ARG A 166 6.82 -9.57 1.60
N ALA A 167 6.90 -9.17 2.86
CA ALA A 167 7.06 -7.77 3.20
C ALA A 167 8.40 -7.21 2.72
N ILE A 168 8.39 -5.97 2.28
CA ILE A 168 9.58 -5.18 1.97
C ILE A 168 9.43 -3.80 2.60
N LEU A 169 10.51 -3.30 3.15
CA LEU A 169 10.60 -1.96 3.73
C LEU A 169 11.90 -1.32 3.27
N LEU A 170 11.86 -0.02 3.00
CA LEU A 170 13.03 0.78 2.67
C LEU A 170 13.43 1.63 3.87
N ASP A 171 14.70 1.57 4.25
CA ASP A 171 15.29 2.58 5.12
C ASP A 171 15.69 3.80 4.26
N ILE A 172 14.84 4.81 4.30
CA ILE A 172 15.07 6.09 3.60
C ILE A 172 15.72 7.06 4.59
N GLY A 173 16.84 6.64 5.20
CA GLY A 173 17.63 7.48 6.09
C GLY A 173 18.14 8.75 5.40
N GLU A 174 18.49 9.75 6.20
CA GLU A 174 19.14 10.97 5.71
C GLU A 174 20.42 10.60 4.95
N ARG A 175 20.48 10.94 3.65
CA ARG A 175 21.66 10.82 2.79
C ARG A 175 22.35 12.16 2.70
#